data_14345994c2690d29f49993d4ff143eb8
#
_entry.id   14345994c2690d29f49993d4ff143eb8
#
_cell.length_a   1.000
_cell.length_b   1.000
_cell.length_c   1.000
_cell.angle_alpha   90.00
_cell.angle_beta   90.00
_cell.angle_gamma   90.00
#
_symmetry.space_group_name_H-M   'P 1'
#
loop_
_entity.id
_entity.type
_entity.pdbx_description
1 polymer ?
#
loop_
_entity_poly.entity_id
_entity_poly.type
_entity_poly.pdbx_seq_one_letter_code
_entity_poly.pdbx_strand_id
1 'polypeptide(L)'
;LDRDKIISAGLEILDTYGLADMTIRRIAGKLNSAPGSIYWHVKNKQELIALIGHAIITHVDTEQATTADMIRALRQAMLQFRDGAEVVAAANNSGLVRDELIELIRTPDESLTEPEASTLLSFTLGHVQYEQFQRQLDDLATQRPAKKPGGDDGQKATTPAEAHAAKAPVHEDFESEGTALFESGLALILAGIETRRD
;
A
#
# COMPACT_ATOMS: atom_id res chain seq x y z
N LEU A 1 25.93 4.23 12.09
CA LEU A 1 24.99 3.70 11.13
C LEU A 1 24.61 2.30 11.58
N ASP A 2 23.33 2.00 11.66
CA ASP A 2 22.75 0.72 12.00
C ASP A 2 21.52 0.45 11.12
N ARG A 3 20.97 -0.78 11.21
CA ARG A 3 19.84 -1.20 10.37
C ARG A 3 18.57 -0.40 10.70
N ASP A 4 18.33 -0.06 11.97
CA ASP A 4 17.14 0.68 12.40
C ASP A 4 17.13 2.10 11.84
N LYS A 5 18.27 2.79 11.80
CA LYS A 5 18.40 4.11 11.16
C LYS A 5 18.15 4.06 9.66
N ILE A 6 18.60 2.98 9.00
CA ILE A 6 18.36 2.78 7.56
C ILE A 6 16.85 2.58 7.31
N ILE A 7 16.19 1.76 8.12
CA ILE A 7 14.75 1.51 8.04
C ILE A 7 13.97 2.80 8.28
N SER A 8 14.27 3.54 9.36
CA SER A 8 13.60 4.81 9.67
C SER A 8 13.77 5.83 8.55
N ALA A 9 14.99 5.99 8.02
CA ALA A 9 15.23 6.87 6.88
C ALA A 9 14.50 6.42 5.62
N GLY A 10 14.38 5.11 5.41
CA GLY A 10 13.62 4.51 4.31
C GLY A 10 12.13 4.80 4.40
N LEU A 11 11.52 4.61 5.58
CA LEU A 11 10.12 4.93 5.85
C LEU A 11 9.82 6.42 5.63
N GLU A 12 10.67 7.31 6.11
CA GLU A 12 10.50 8.75 5.90
C GLU A 12 10.61 9.16 4.42
N ILE A 13 11.52 8.51 3.66
CA ILE A 13 11.64 8.74 2.21
C ILE A 13 10.41 8.19 1.48
N LEU A 14 9.95 7.00 1.86
CA LEU A 14 8.76 6.37 1.30
C LEU A 14 7.53 7.29 1.48
N ASP A 15 7.30 7.75 2.69
CA ASP A 15 6.16 8.60 3.01
C ASP A 15 6.20 9.95 2.26
N THR A 16 7.36 10.55 2.17
CA THR A 16 7.52 11.88 1.54
C THR A 16 7.51 11.82 0.01
N TYR A 17 8.18 10.81 -0.58
CA TYR A 17 8.51 10.79 -2.01
C TYR A 17 8.00 9.56 -2.76
N GLY A 18 7.54 8.53 -2.04
CA GLY A 18 7.09 7.26 -2.60
C GLY A 18 8.21 6.27 -2.89
N LEU A 19 7.79 5.06 -3.31
CA LEU A 19 8.68 3.91 -3.53
C LEU A 19 9.70 4.13 -4.66
N ALA A 20 9.33 4.86 -5.71
CA ALA A 20 10.21 5.14 -6.84
C ALA A 20 11.49 5.88 -6.39
N ASP A 21 11.34 6.79 -5.43
CA ASP A 21 12.40 7.61 -4.87
C ASP A 21 13.15 6.94 -3.71
N MET A 22 12.68 5.82 -3.19
CA MET A 22 13.34 5.05 -2.14
C MET A 22 14.53 4.28 -2.70
N THR A 23 15.68 4.92 -2.70
CA THR A 23 16.95 4.37 -3.21
C THR A 23 18.02 4.34 -2.14
N ILE A 24 18.95 3.38 -2.24
CA ILE A 24 20.11 3.29 -1.33
C ILE A 24 20.91 4.61 -1.32
N ARG A 25 21.06 5.27 -2.48
CA ARG A 25 21.77 6.55 -2.57
C ARG A 25 21.05 7.67 -1.82
N ARG A 26 19.71 7.72 -1.89
CA ARG A 26 18.91 8.74 -1.19
C ARG A 26 18.94 8.53 0.32
N ILE A 27 18.84 7.28 0.77
CA ILE A 27 18.97 6.91 2.19
C ILE A 27 20.37 7.30 2.71
N ALA A 28 21.42 6.97 1.98
CA ALA A 28 22.78 7.35 2.35
C ALA A 28 22.95 8.87 2.48
N GLY A 29 22.42 9.63 1.52
CA GLY A 29 22.41 11.10 1.58
C GLY A 29 21.65 11.65 2.80
N LYS A 30 20.48 11.10 3.11
CA LYS A 30 19.68 11.47 4.30
C LYS A 30 20.43 11.18 5.60
N LEU A 31 21.20 10.11 5.66
CA LEU A 31 21.97 9.69 6.83
C LEU A 31 23.39 10.30 6.86
N ASN A 32 23.73 11.21 5.94
CA ASN A 32 25.06 11.79 5.80
C ASN A 32 26.18 10.72 5.75
N SER A 33 25.93 9.61 5.03
CA SER A 33 26.84 8.49 4.91
C SER A 33 27.15 8.18 3.43
N ALA A 34 28.23 7.44 3.19
CA ALA A 34 28.50 6.95 1.85
C ALA A 34 27.55 5.80 1.47
N PRO A 35 27.10 5.68 0.21
CA PRO A 35 26.26 4.54 -0.21
C PRO A 35 26.89 3.17 0.10
N GLY A 36 28.23 3.05 0.03
CA GLY A 36 28.96 1.86 0.41
C GLY A 36 28.74 1.43 1.86
N SER A 37 28.52 2.37 2.77
CA SER A 37 28.24 2.06 4.19
C SER A 37 26.88 1.39 4.39
N ILE A 38 25.90 1.70 3.53
CA ILE A 38 24.58 1.07 3.57
C ILE A 38 24.68 -0.40 3.18
N TYR A 39 25.53 -0.73 2.19
CA TYR A 39 25.68 -2.11 1.71
C TYR A 39 26.27 -3.10 2.74
N TRP A 40 26.87 -2.60 3.83
CA TRP A 40 27.25 -3.44 4.97
C TRP A 40 26.06 -3.95 5.77
N HIS A 41 24.90 -3.26 5.69
CA HIS A 41 23.68 -3.57 6.43
C HIS A 41 22.59 -4.17 5.54
N VAL A 42 22.58 -3.82 4.23
CA VAL A 42 21.55 -4.18 3.26
C VAL A 42 22.22 -4.54 1.94
N LYS A 43 22.10 -5.80 1.50
CA LYS A 43 22.83 -6.33 0.34
C LYS A 43 22.39 -5.72 -0.99
N ASN A 44 21.12 -5.38 -1.13
CA ASN A 44 20.53 -4.88 -2.37
C ASN A 44 19.19 -4.15 -2.09
N LYS A 45 18.60 -3.59 -3.16
CA LYS A 45 17.31 -2.87 -3.07
C LYS A 45 16.18 -3.79 -2.62
N GLN A 46 16.16 -5.07 -3.01
CA GLN A 46 15.11 -6.01 -2.63
C GLN A 46 15.12 -6.27 -1.11
N GLU A 47 16.31 -6.47 -0.52
CA GLU A 47 16.43 -6.61 0.93
C GLU A 47 16.00 -5.33 1.66
N LEU A 48 16.35 -4.16 1.12
CA LEU A 48 15.87 -2.89 1.66
C LEU A 48 14.34 -2.82 1.65
N ILE A 49 13.70 -3.13 0.53
CA ILE A 49 12.23 -3.15 0.41
C ILE A 49 11.62 -4.14 1.40
N ALA A 50 12.22 -5.32 1.54
CA ALA A 50 11.74 -6.31 2.50
C ALA A 50 11.83 -5.82 3.95
N LEU A 51 12.92 -5.15 4.33
CA LEU A 51 13.08 -4.55 5.66
C LEU A 51 12.07 -3.44 5.93
N ILE A 52 11.78 -2.60 4.93
CA ILE A 52 10.76 -1.56 5.03
C ILE A 52 9.37 -2.19 5.11
N GLY A 53 9.08 -3.20 4.28
CA GLY A 53 7.82 -3.95 4.33
C GLY A 53 7.61 -4.62 5.70
N HIS A 54 8.64 -5.27 6.24
CA HIS A 54 8.60 -5.82 7.60
C HIS A 54 8.31 -4.72 8.64
N ALA A 55 8.97 -3.57 8.56
CA ALA A 55 8.72 -2.47 9.47
C ALA A 55 7.28 -1.94 9.39
N ILE A 56 6.66 -1.91 8.21
CA ILE A 56 5.23 -1.57 8.05
C ILE A 56 4.35 -2.60 8.76
N ILE A 57 4.65 -3.89 8.59
CA ILE A 57 3.91 -4.99 9.21
C ILE A 57 3.98 -4.94 10.75
N THR A 58 5.12 -4.55 11.31
CA THR A 58 5.28 -4.42 12.77
C THR A 58 4.41 -3.32 13.40
N HIS A 59 3.80 -2.44 12.59
CA HIS A 59 2.80 -1.48 13.06
C HIS A 59 1.39 -2.07 13.18
N VAL A 60 1.18 -3.32 12.76
CA VAL A 60 -0.11 -3.99 12.93
C VAL A 60 -0.29 -4.33 14.41
N ASP A 61 -1.40 -3.90 14.98
CA ASP A 61 -1.83 -4.37 16.28
C ASP A 61 -2.20 -5.85 16.19
N THR A 62 -1.48 -6.69 16.90
CA THR A 62 -1.66 -8.15 16.88
C THR A 62 -2.74 -8.66 17.85
N GLU A 63 -3.23 -7.81 18.75
CA GLU A 63 -4.29 -8.15 19.70
C GLU A 63 -5.70 -8.00 19.07
N GLN A 64 -5.90 -8.65 17.91
CA GLN A 64 -7.17 -8.62 17.20
C GLN A 64 -8.06 -9.81 17.58
N ALA A 65 -9.34 -9.57 17.83
CA ALA A 65 -10.28 -10.60 18.26
C ALA A 65 -10.72 -11.54 17.13
N THR A 66 -10.71 -11.04 15.88
CA THR A 66 -11.18 -11.79 14.71
C THR A 66 -10.23 -11.65 13.52
N THR A 67 -10.28 -12.62 12.60
CA THR A 67 -9.57 -12.52 11.31
C THR A 67 -9.98 -11.26 10.54
N ALA A 68 -11.25 -10.86 10.58
CA ALA A 68 -11.71 -9.63 9.95
C ALA A 68 -11.00 -8.39 10.52
N ASP A 69 -10.85 -8.31 11.84
CA ASP A 69 -10.18 -7.19 12.51
C ASP A 69 -8.69 -7.18 12.19
N MET A 70 -8.05 -8.35 12.13
CA MET A 70 -6.65 -8.48 11.71
C MET A 70 -6.43 -7.98 10.28
N ILE A 71 -7.32 -8.32 9.35
CA ILE A 71 -7.25 -7.85 7.96
C ILE A 71 -7.46 -6.32 7.88
N ARG A 72 -8.35 -5.75 8.70
CA ARG A 72 -8.52 -4.30 8.80
C ARG A 72 -7.28 -3.62 9.37
N ALA A 73 -6.69 -4.20 10.42
CA ALA A 73 -5.46 -3.69 11.02
C ALA A 73 -4.29 -3.70 10.02
N LEU A 74 -4.13 -4.78 9.25
CA LEU A 74 -3.14 -4.88 8.19
C LEU A 74 -3.36 -3.82 7.10
N ARG A 75 -4.62 -3.63 6.65
CA ARG A 75 -4.96 -2.56 5.70
C ARG A 75 -4.56 -1.19 6.26
N GLN A 76 -4.91 -0.89 7.51
CA GLN A 76 -4.60 0.40 8.14
C GLN A 76 -3.09 0.63 8.25
N ALA A 77 -2.30 -0.37 8.63
CA ALA A 77 -0.85 -0.25 8.69
C ALA A 77 -0.23 0.13 7.34
N MET A 78 -0.70 -0.47 6.24
CA MET A 78 -0.24 -0.14 4.89
C MET A 78 -0.68 1.26 4.44
N LEU A 79 -1.90 1.69 4.80
CA LEU A 79 -2.42 3.02 4.45
C LEU A 79 -1.72 4.18 5.17
N GLN A 80 -1.00 3.92 6.27
CA GLN A 80 -0.21 4.92 6.98
C GLN A 80 0.97 5.45 6.17
N PHE A 81 1.45 4.69 5.17
CA PHE A 81 2.61 5.05 4.37
C PHE A 81 2.22 5.17 2.91
N ARG A 82 2.73 6.20 2.24
CA ARG A 82 2.64 6.30 0.78
C ARG A 82 3.24 5.04 0.13
N ASP A 83 2.55 4.46 -0.83
CA ASP A 83 2.94 3.21 -1.51
C ASP A 83 3.16 2.01 -0.55
N GLY A 84 2.61 2.07 0.68
CA GLY A 84 2.82 1.04 1.70
C GLY A 84 2.40 -0.35 1.25
N ALA A 85 1.26 -0.47 0.56
CA ALA A 85 0.80 -1.76 0.03
C ALA A 85 1.72 -2.29 -1.08
N GLU A 86 2.27 -1.43 -1.95
CA GLU A 86 3.23 -1.85 -2.98
C GLU A 86 4.52 -2.37 -2.34
N VAL A 87 5.02 -1.70 -1.29
CA VAL A 87 6.20 -2.15 -0.55
C VAL A 87 5.96 -3.49 0.13
N VAL A 88 4.83 -3.67 0.83
CA VAL A 88 4.50 -4.94 1.49
C VAL A 88 4.28 -6.06 0.46
N ALA A 89 3.63 -5.78 -0.68
CA ALA A 89 3.46 -6.74 -1.77
C ALA A 89 4.82 -7.17 -2.36
N ALA A 90 5.74 -6.23 -2.59
CA ALA A 90 7.07 -6.53 -3.09
C ALA A 90 7.87 -7.37 -2.08
N ALA A 91 7.77 -7.07 -0.78
CA ALA A 91 8.37 -7.83 0.30
C ALA A 91 7.80 -9.26 0.38
N ASN A 92 6.47 -9.41 0.29
CA ASN A 92 5.79 -10.71 0.23
C ASN A 92 6.24 -11.54 -0.99
N ASN A 93 6.31 -10.94 -2.17
CA ASN A 93 6.73 -11.62 -3.40
C ASN A 93 8.20 -12.05 -3.39
N SER A 94 9.05 -11.39 -2.61
CA SER A 94 10.44 -11.81 -2.38
C SER A 94 10.57 -13.05 -1.47
N GLY A 95 9.49 -13.45 -0.82
CA GLY A 95 9.43 -14.53 0.16
C GLY A 95 9.95 -14.16 1.55
N LEU A 96 10.49 -12.95 1.75
CA LEU A 96 11.16 -12.59 3.01
C LEU A 96 10.21 -12.29 4.17
N VAL A 97 8.95 -11.94 3.86
CA VAL A 97 7.92 -11.63 4.88
C VAL A 97 6.64 -12.46 4.70
N ARG A 98 6.62 -13.39 3.73
CA ARG A 98 5.42 -14.15 3.40
C ARG A 98 4.90 -14.97 4.59
N ASP A 99 5.77 -15.75 5.20
CA ASP A 99 5.37 -16.63 6.30
C ASP A 99 4.89 -15.83 7.50
N GLU A 100 5.54 -14.71 7.79
CA GLU A 100 5.14 -13.76 8.83
C GLU A 100 3.74 -13.18 8.58
N LEU A 101 3.45 -12.75 7.34
CA LEU A 101 2.12 -12.23 6.97
C LEU A 101 1.02 -13.30 7.08
N ILE A 102 1.31 -14.53 6.68
CA ILE A 102 0.37 -15.65 6.79
C ILE A 102 0.08 -15.97 8.27
N GLU A 103 1.12 -16.08 9.10
CA GLU A 103 0.95 -16.32 10.53
C GLU A 103 0.22 -15.15 11.23
N LEU A 104 0.53 -13.90 10.88
CA LEU A 104 -0.18 -12.74 11.38
C LEU A 104 -1.70 -12.84 11.13
N ILE A 105 -2.11 -13.19 9.90
CA ILE A 105 -3.52 -13.32 9.52
C ILE A 105 -4.19 -14.49 10.27
N ARG A 106 -3.45 -15.55 10.58
CA ARG A 106 -3.95 -16.73 11.28
C ARG A 106 -3.99 -16.57 12.79
N THR A 107 -3.32 -15.56 13.35
CA THR A 107 -3.22 -15.35 14.81
C THR A 107 -4.59 -15.35 15.52
N PRO A 108 -5.66 -14.70 15.02
CA PRO A 108 -6.97 -14.72 15.69
C PRO A 108 -7.75 -16.04 15.51
N ASP A 109 -7.42 -16.84 14.48
CA ASP A 109 -8.10 -18.10 14.15
C ASP A 109 -7.09 -19.12 13.59
N GLU A 110 -6.52 -19.95 14.47
CA GLU A 110 -5.55 -20.99 14.10
C GLU A 110 -6.14 -22.07 13.16
N SER A 111 -7.47 -22.18 13.06
CA SER A 111 -8.12 -23.10 12.13
C SER A 111 -8.11 -22.62 10.69
N LEU A 112 -7.78 -21.34 10.46
CA LEU A 112 -7.63 -20.77 9.12
C LEU A 112 -6.46 -21.46 8.41
N THR A 113 -6.72 -22.03 7.24
CA THR A 113 -5.70 -22.69 6.44
C THR A 113 -4.79 -21.68 5.72
N GLU A 114 -3.58 -22.12 5.35
CA GLU A 114 -2.66 -21.25 4.58
C GLU A 114 -3.26 -20.74 3.25
N PRO A 115 -3.98 -21.55 2.43
CA PRO A 115 -4.65 -21.05 1.23
C PRO A 115 -5.70 -19.97 1.52
N GLU A 116 -6.46 -20.09 2.61
CA GLU A 116 -7.45 -19.11 3.01
C GLU A 116 -6.78 -17.80 3.46
N ALA A 117 -5.74 -17.88 4.31
CA ALA A 117 -4.94 -16.73 4.70
C ALA A 117 -4.25 -16.05 3.50
N SER A 118 -3.73 -16.84 2.54
CA SER A 118 -3.15 -16.32 1.30
C SER A 118 -4.17 -15.60 0.43
N THR A 119 -5.42 -16.08 0.40
CA THR A 119 -6.51 -15.43 -0.34
C THR A 119 -6.86 -14.08 0.29
N LEU A 120 -7.00 -14.03 1.61
CA LEU A 120 -7.24 -12.79 2.36
C LEU A 120 -6.09 -11.79 2.16
N LEU A 121 -4.84 -12.25 2.23
CA LEU A 121 -3.66 -11.43 1.99
C LEU A 121 -3.68 -10.83 0.58
N SER A 122 -3.92 -11.67 -0.44
CA SER A 122 -3.94 -11.24 -1.84
C SER A 122 -5.04 -10.22 -2.12
N PHE A 123 -6.22 -10.42 -1.56
CA PHE A 123 -7.32 -9.46 -1.61
C PHE A 123 -6.92 -8.14 -0.96
N THR A 124 -6.37 -8.18 0.27
CA THR A 124 -6.00 -7.00 1.02
C THR A 124 -4.93 -6.17 0.30
N LEU A 125 -3.86 -6.82 -0.15
CA LEU A 125 -2.79 -6.16 -0.90
C LEU A 125 -3.31 -5.50 -2.17
N GLY A 126 -4.09 -6.22 -2.97
CA GLY A 126 -4.63 -5.71 -4.24
C GLY A 126 -5.60 -4.54 -4.03
N HIS A 127 -6.46 -4.63 -3.02
CA HIS A 127 -7.42 -3.56 -2.72
C HIS A 127 -6.72 -2.30 -2.21
N VAL A 128 -5.78 -2.42 -1.27
CA VAL A 128 -5.05 -1.27 -0.73
C VAL A 128 -4.16 -0.60 -1.79
N GLN A 129 -3.52 -1.39 -2.67
CA GLN A 129 -2.79 -0.83 -3.82
C GLN A 129 -3.72 -0.01 -4.73
N TYR A 130 -4.92 -0.52 -5.01
CA TYR A 130 -5.91 0.21 -5.79
C TYR A 130 -6.33 1.51 -5.10
N GLU A 131 -6.63 1.49 -3.80
CA GLU A 131 -6.97 2.69 -3.02
C GLU A 131 -5.84 3.74 -3.06
N GLN A 132 -4.58 3.33 -2.84
CA GLN A 132 -3.43 4.22 -2.86
C GLN A 132 -3.18 4.81 -4.24
N PHE A 133 -3.37 4.02 -5.31
CA PHE A 133 -3.25 4.49 -6.68
C PHE A 133 -4.34 5.54 -7.01
N GLN A 134 -5.57 5.31 -6.61
CA GLN A 134 -6.66 6.27 -6.84
C GLN A 134 -6.40 7.59 -6.11
N ARG A 135 -5.95 7.56 -4.85
CA ARG A 135 -5.57 8.78 -4.11
C ARG A 135 -4.48 9.57 -4.86
N GLN A 136 -3.48 8.89 -5.41
CA GLN A 136 -2.42 9.57 -6.19
C GLN A 136 -2.97 10.23 -7.47
N LEU A 137 -3.92 9.60 -8.14
CA LEU A 137 -4.57 10.19 -9.33
C LEU A 137 -5.36 11.45 -8.96
N ASP A 138 -6.08 11.43 -7.85
CA ASP A 138 -6.86 12.59 -7.37
C ASP A 138 -5.94 13.75 -6.97
N ASP A 139 -4.84 13.46 -6.28
CA ASP A 139 -3.82 14.45 -5.94
C ASP A 139 -3.24 15.13 -7.20
N LEU A 140 -2.96 14.35 -8.22
CA LEU A 140 -2.48 14.87 -9.51
C LEU A 140 -3.55 15.71 -10.24
N ALA A 141 -4.81 15.31 -10.15
CA ALA A 141 -5.92 16.04 -10.75
C ALA A 141 -6.15 17.40 -10.08
N THR A 142 -6.03 17.45 -8.74
CA THR A 142 -6.19 18.69 -7.95
C THR A 142 -5.02 19.66 -8.11
N GLN A 143 -3.81 19.16 -8.39
CA GLN A 143 -2.61 19.98 -8.61
C GLN A 143 -2.54 20.58 -10.04
N ARG A 144 -3.44 20.19 -10.97
CA ARG A 144 -3.51 20.79 -12.29
C ARG A 144 -4.04 22.23 -12.18
N PRO A 145 -3.27 23.28 -12.57
CA PRO A 145 -3.78 24.64 -12.56
C PRO A 145 -4.98 24.72 -13.50
N ALA A 146 -6.08 25.28 -12.99
CA ALA A 146 -7.27 25.55 -13.78
C ALA A 146 -6.87 26.31 -15.07
N LYS A 147 -7.11 25.70 -16.24
CA LYS A 147 -6.86 26.32 -17.55
C LYS A 147 -7.69 27.60 -17.59
N LYS A 148 -7.02 28.77 -17.57
CA LYS A 148 -7.70 30.06 -17.71
C LYS A 148 -8.59 30.00 -18.95
N PRO A 149 -9.86 30.41 -18.87
CA PRO A 149 -10.69 30.60 -20.04
C PRO A 149 -10.17 31.87 -20.73
N GLY A 150 -9.41 31.70 -21.77
CA GLY A 150 -8.83 32.81 -22.54
C GLY A 150 -8.74 32.46 -24.01
N GLY A 151 -9.59 33.10 -24.83
CA GLY A 151 -9.40 33.22 -26.28
C GLY A 151 -10.23 32.24 -27.10
N ASP A 152 -11.32 32.76 -27.58
CA ASP A 152 -12.06 32.41 -28.80
C ASP A 152 -11.12 31.92 -29.92
N ASP A 153 -11.37 30.71 -30.42
CA ASP A 153 -11.40 30.41 -31.87
C ASP A 153 -11.57 28.88 -32.09
N GLY A 154 -12.60 28.53 -32.85
CA GLY A 154 -12.59 27.41 -33.81
C GLY A 154 -12.91 26.03 -33.24
N GLN A 155 -14.17 25.68 -33.33
CA GLN A 155 -14.75 24.36 -33.51
C GLN A 155 -13.74 23.23 -33.83
N LYS A 156 -13.44 22.36 -32.84
CA LYS A 156 -12.88 21.03 -33.07
C LYS A 156 -13.65 19.99 -32.29
N ALA A 157 -14.02 18.92 -33.01
CA ALA A 157 -14.78 17.78 -32.56
C ALA A 157 -14.20 17.18 -31.28
N THR A 158 -15.05 17.05 -30.26
CA THR A 158 -14.80 16.31 -29.00
C THR A 158 -14.63 14.84 -29.30
N THR A 159 -13.46 14.29 -28.98
CA THR A 159 -13.22 12.84 -28.98
C THR A 159 -13.88 12.20 -27.74
N PRO A 160 -14.33 10.93 -27.81
CA PRO A 160 -15.00 10.25 -26.69
C PRO A 160 -14.20 10.16 -25.37
N ALA A 161 -12.88 10.39 -25.41
CA ALA A 161 -12.01 10.42 -24.25
C ALA A 161 -12.19 11.65 -23.35
N GLU A 162 -12.71 12.77 -23.90
CA GLU A 162 -12.92 14.02 -23.13
C GLU A 162 -14.24 14.02 -22.35
N ALA A 163 -15.19 13.16 -22.71
CA ALA A 163 -16.48 13.05 -22.03
C ALA A 163 -16.39 12.34 -20.66
N HIS A 164 -15.31 11.57 -20.39
CA HIS A 164 -15.09 10.89 -19.11
C HIS A 164 -14.34 11.74 -18.07
N ALA A 165 -13.81 12.90 -18.47
CA ALA A 165 -13.04 13.81 -17.59
C ALA A 165 -13.91 14.79 -16.77
N ALA A 166 -15.23 14.72 -16.88
CA ALA A 166 -16.14 15.64 -16.22
C ALA A 166 -16.82 14.98 -15.01
N LYS A 167 -16.13 14.84 -13.93
CA LYS A 167 -16.50 14.88 -12.52
C LYS A 167 -15.45 14.16 -11.70
N ALA A 168 -14.44 14.88 -11.22
CA ALA A 168 -13.60 14.38 -10.13
C ALA A 168 -14.50 14.27 -8.88
N PRO A 169 -14.63 13.09 -8.26
CA PRO A 169 -15.30 12.96 -6.99
C PRO A 169 -14.55 13.74 -5.91
N VAL A 170 -15.28 14.29 -4.97
CA VAL A 170 -14.73 15.00 -3.80
C VAL A 170 -13.99 13.98 -2.92
N HIS A 171 -12.84 14.32 -2.39
CA HIS A 171 -11.92 13.46 -1.62
C HIS A 171 -12.59 12.60 -0.53
N GLU A 172 -13.61 13.13 0.15
CA GLU A 172 -14.33 12.44 1.23
C GLU A 172 -15.22 11.29 0.73
N ASP A 173 -15.81 11.41 -0.46
CA ASP A 173 -16.66 10.38 -1.04
C ASP A 173 -15.84 9.14 -1.45
N PHE A 174 -14.61 9.35 -1.91
CA PHE A 174 -13.75 8.27 -2.40
C PHE A 174 -13.20 7.37 -1.27
N GLU A 175 -12.77 7.95 -0.14
CA GLU A 175 -12.32 7.17 1.03
C GLU A 175 -13.47 6.34 1.63
N SER A 176 -14.67 6.89 1.65
CA SER A 176 -15.87 6.19 2.08
C SER A 176 -16.24 5.04 1.14
N GLU A 177 -16.16 5.26 -0.16
CA GLU A 177 -16.46 4.24 -1.18
C GLU A 177 -15.42 3.12 -1.19
N GLY A 178 -14.12 3.45 -1.14
CA GLY A 178 -13.02 2.47 -1.06
C GLY A 178 -13.15 1.59 0.19
N THR A 179 -13.48 2.18 1.34
CA THR A 179 -13.71 1.42 2.57
C THR A 179 -14.93 0.51 2.47
N ALA A 180 -16.05 0.97 1.88
CA ALA A 180 -17.24 0.16 1.70
C ALA A 180 -17.01 -1.03 0.77
N LEU A 181 -16.26 -0.84 -0.32
CA LEU A 181 -15.87 -1.91 -1.23
C LEU A 181 -14.94 -2.94 -0.55
N PHE A 182 -13.99 -2.46 0.25
CA PHE A 182 -13.13 -3.35 1.03
C PHE A 182 -13.92 -4.22 1.98
N GLU A 183 -14.80 -3.63 2.79
CA GLU A 183 -15.63 -4.35 3.75
C GLU A 183 -16.56 -5.37 3.08
N SER A 184 -17.16 -5.00 1.94
CA SER A 184 -17.98 -5.92 1.15
C SER A 184 -17.18 -7.11 0.62
N GLY A 185 -15.99 -6.88 0.09
CA GLY A 185 -15.11 -7.93 -0.42
C GLY A 185 -14.61 -8.84 0.71
N LEU A 186 -14.21 -8.26 1.83
CA LEU A 186 -13.79 -9.02 3.02
C LEU A 186 -14.91 -9.93 3.54
N ALA A 187 -16.14 -9.40 3.66
CA ALA A 187 -17.28 -10.18 4.09
C ALA A 187 -17.60 -11.35 3.15
N LEU A 188 -17.51 -11.16 1.83
CA LEU A 188 -17.72 -12.23 0.84
C LEU A 188 -16.68 -13.34 0.98
N ILE A 189 -15.40 -13.00 1.18
CA ILE A 189 -14.33 -14.00 1.34
C ILE A 189 -14.54 -14.79 2.63
N LEU A 190 -14.81 -14.11 3.75
CA LEU A 190 -15.02 -14.77 5.04
C LEU A 190 -16.25 -15.69 5.03
N ALA A 191 -17.37 -15.25 4.47
CA ALA A 191 -18.56 -16.09 4.30
C ALA A 191 -18.28 -17.33 3.44
N GLY A 192 -17.45 -17.19 2.38
CA GLY A 192 -17.03 -18.31 1.55
C GLY A 192 -16.12 -19.31 2.31
N ILE A 193 -15.28 -18.82 3.22
CA ILE A 193 -14.45 -19.67 4.09
C ILE A 193 -15.34 -20.43 5.07
N GLU A 194 -16.26 -19.77 5.77
CA GLU A 194 -17.20 -20.37 6.71
C GLU A 194 -18.04 -21.47 6.06
N THR A 195 -18.62 -21.21 4.88
CA THR A 195 -19.43 -22.21 4.15
C THR A 195 -18.66 -23.49 3.77
N ARG A 196 -17.33 -23.42 3.70
CA ARG A 196 -16.50 -24.60 3.38
C ARG A 196 -16.14 -25.44 4.61
N ARG A 197 -16.33 -24.89 5.80
CA ARG A 197 -16.05 -25.57 7.07
C ARG A 197 -17.25 -26.36 7.61
N ASP A 198 -18.47 -26.02 7.15
CA ASP A 198 -19.73 -26.75 7.41
C ASP A 198 -19.89 -27.94 6.47
#